data_a76b5f32799242f2564c0e26f7ebfe34
#
_entry.id   a76b5f32799242f2564c0e26f7ebfe34
#
_cell.length_a   1.000
_cell.length_b   1.000
_cell.length_c   1.000
_cell.angle_alpha   90.00
_cell.angle_beta   90.00
_cell.angle_gamma   90.00
#
_symmetry.space_group_name_H-M   'P 1'
#
loop_
_entity.id
_entity.type
_entity.pdbx_description
1 polymer ?
#
loop_
_entity_poly.entity_id
_entity_poly.type
_entity_poly.pdbx_seq_one_letter_code
_entity_poly.pdbx_strand_id
1 'polypeptide(L)'
;MGVLRTSPDDPVADRLAAIADDMRELLAEHPVDVVALERILFQVNVRTAIGVAQATGVIMAEARRGGADVAEYSPNTVKQTVAGDGAADKSQMERMVRSLLKIDRPIRPVDAADAVGVALCHLAHAPMAGRVRAALSNGPGRDS
;
A
#
# COMPACT_ATOMS: atom_id res chain seq x y z
N MET A 1 -1.29 -8.16 -11.55
CA MET A 1 -0.23 -7.29 -11.00
C MET A 1 0.18 -6.32 -12.09
N GLY A 2 0.16 -5.04 -11.83
CA GLY A 2 0.41 -3.99 -12.84
C GLY A 2 1.12 -2.77 -12.25
N VAL A 3 1.36 -1.78 -13.10
CA VAL A 3 1.97 -0.49 -12.73
C VAL A 3 1.17 0.60 -13.41
N LEU A 4 0.73 1.59 -12.64
CA LEU A 4 0.17 2.84 -13.17
C LEU A 4 1.33 3.73 -13.62
N ARG A 5 1.22 4.29 -14.82
CA ARG A 5 2.28 5.12 -15.40
C ARG A 5 1.72 6.44 -15.90
N THR A 6 2.43 7.52 -15.60
CA THR A 6 2.17 8.84 -16.15
C THR A 6 3.44 9.38 -16.81
N SER A 7 3.31 10.26 -17.81
CA SER A 7 4.47 10.91 -18.42
C SER A 7 5.07 11.94 -17.45
N PRO A 8 6.40 11.94 -17.25
CA PRO A 8 7.05 12.97 -16.44
C PRO A 8 6.96 14.38 -17.07
N ASP A 9 6.69 14.46 -18.38
CA ASP A 9 6.59 15.71 -19.11
C ASP A 9 5.20 16.37 -18.98
N ASP A 10 4.19 15.61 -18.51
CA ASP A 10 2.86 16.14 -18.28
C ASP A 10 2.78 17.03 -17.03
N PRO A 11 1.92 18.04 -17.02
CA PRO A 11 1.64 18.82 -15.81
C PRO A 11 1.24 17.93 -14.63
N VAL A 12 1.67 18.30 -13.44
CA VAL A 12 1.40 17.51 -12.22
C VAL A 12 -0.09 17.24 -12.02
N ALA A 13 -0.94 18.25 -12.27
CA ALA A 13 -2.40 18.10 -12.14
C ALA A 13 -2.96 17.04 -13.08
N ASP A 14 -2.49 16.98 -14.32
CA ASP A 14 -2.94 16.00 -15.31
C ASP A 14 -2.48 14.60 -14.94
N ARG A 15 -1.25 14.46 -14.44
CA ARG A 15 -0.71 13.20 -13.93
C ARG A 15 -1.51 12.68 -12.73
N LEU A 16 -1.89 13.56 -11.81
CA LEU A 16 -2.69 13.18 -10.65
C LEU A 16 -4.12 12.80 -11.05
N ALA A 17 -4.70 13.48 -12.04
CA ALA A 17 -6.00 13.11 -12.60
C ALA A 17 -5.96 11.73 -13.26
N ALA A 18 -4.92 11.43 -14.04
CA ALA A 18 -4.73 10.12 -14.64
C ALA A 18 -4.62 9.01 -13.59
N ILE A 19 -3.85 9.24 -12.51
CA ILE A 19 -3.77 8.29 -11.38
C ILE A 19 -5.14 8.07 -10.74
N ALA A 20 -5.95 9.12 -10.58
CA ALA A 20 -7.30 9.01 -10.04
C ALA A 20 -8.21 8.16 -10.92
N ASP A 21 -8.16 8.35 -12.23
CA ASP A 21 -8.96 7.59 -13.19
C ASP A 21 -8.55 6.12 -13.22
N ASP A 22 -7.25 5.83 -13.30
CA ASP A 22 -6.71 4.46 -13.23
C ASP A 22 -7.11 3.76 -11.92
N MET A 23 -7.07 4.47 -10.79
CA MET A 23 -7.49 3.89 -9.51
C MET A 23 -8.98 3.58 -9.46
N ARG A 24 -9.85 4.44 -10.04
CA ARG A 24 -11.29 4.17 -10.12
C ARG A 24 -11.56 2.93 -10.97
N GLU A 25 -10.92 2.84 -12.14
CA GLU A 25 -11.05 1.68 -13.02
C GLU A 25 -10.61 0.41 -12.31
N LEU A 26 -9.42 0.43 -11.69
CA LEU A 26 -8.86 -0.71 -10.96
C LEU A 26 -9.78 -1.18 -9.82
N LEU A 27 -10.32 -0.25 -9.02
CA LEU A 27 -11.22 -0.57 -7.91
C LEU A 27 -12.60 -1.05 -8.39
N ALA A 28 -13.06 -0.60 -9.57
CA ALA A 28 -14.29 -1.09 -10.18
C ALA A 28 -14.13 -2.53 -10.71
N GLU A 29 -12.98 -2.84 -11.32
CA GLU A 29 -12.67 -4.19 -11.81
C GLU A 29 -12.35 -5.17 -10.66
N HIS A 30 -11.72 -4.67 -9.61
CA HIS A 30 -11.24 -5.47 -8.47
C HIS A 30 -11.72 -4.84 -7.16
N PRO A 31 -12.98 -5.06 -6.76
CA PRO A 31 -13.47 -4.57 -5.47
C PRO A 31 -12.66 -5.15 -4.32
N VAL A 32 -12.19 -4.27 -3.42
CA VAL A 32 -11.38 -4.65 -2.26
C VAL A 32 -11.92 -3.98 -0.99
N ASP A 33 -11.70 -4.61 0.15
CA ASP A 33 -12.08 -4.04 1.45
C ASP A 33 -11.05 -3.02 1.95
N VAL A 34 -9.78 -3.20 1.58
CA VAL A 34 -8.66 -2.37 2.05
C VAL A 34 -7.66 -2.13 0.93
N VAL A 35 -7.20 -0.89 0.82
CA VAL A 35 -6.01 -0.50 0.06
C VAL A 35 -4.86 -0.29 1.04
N ALA A 36 -3.82 -1.13 0.93
CA ALA A 36 -2.64 -1.03 1.77
C ALA A 36 -1.54 -0.24 1.06
N LEU A 37 -0.96 0.73 1.76
CA LEU A 37 0.05 1.65 1.24
C LEU A 37 1.32 1.62 2.08
N GLU A 38 2.46 1.84 1.43
CA GLU A 38 3.70 2.14 2.14
C GLU A 38 3.70 3.61 2.56
N ARG A 39 3.99 3.87 3.85
CA ARG A 39 4.08 5.23 4.37
C ARG A 39 5.34 5.92 3.87
N ILE A 40 5.18 7.11 3.32
CA ILE A 40 6.30 7.93 2.87
C ILE A 40 7.08 8.43 4.08
N LEU A 41 8.38 8.19 4.09
CA LEU A 41 9.32 8.75 5.06
C LEU A 41 10.17 9.82 4.36
N PHE A 42 10.11 11.06 4.85
CA PHE A 42 10.81 12.22 4.27
C PHE A 42 12.33 12.20 4.52
N GLN A 43 13.01 11.09 4.28
CA GLN A 43 14.42 10.98 4.67
C GLN A 43 15.44 11.29 3.58
N VAL A 44 15.08 11.37 2.28
CA VAL A 44 16.10 11.35 1.23
C VAL A 44 16.04 12.48 0.20
N ASN A 45 14.87 12.89 -0.28
CA ASN A 45 14.76 13.97 -1.27
C ASN A 45 13.36 14.60 -1.24
N VAL A 46 13.28 15.83 -0.72
CA VAL A 46 12.02 16.57 -0.56
C VAL A 46 11.26 16.70 -1.89
N ARG A 47 11.95 16.95 -3.00
CA ARG A 47 11.33 17.17 -4.30
C ARG A 47 10.62 15.92 -4.83
N THR A 48 11.24 14.77 -4.69
CA THR A 48 10.63 13.47 -5.06
C THR A 48 9.53 13.09 -4.07
N ALA A 49 9.73 13.36 -2.78
CA ALA A 49 8.76 13.07 -1.73
C ALA A 49 7.44 13.83 -1.91
N ILE A 50 7.48 15.09 -2.39
CA ILE A 50 6.25 15.85 -2.66
C ILE A 50 5.39 15.16 -3.72
N GLY A 51 5.96 14.77 -4.86
CA GLY A 51 5.21 14.10 -5.93
C GLY A 51 4.63 12.76 -5.48
N VAL A 52 5.38 11.99 -4.70
CA VAL A 52 4.89 10.71 -4.14
C VAL A 52 3.77 10.96 -3.13
N ALA A 53 3.89 11.99 -2.27
CA ALA A 53 2.85 12.34 -1.31
C ALA A 53 1.55 12.78 -1.99
N GLN A 54 1.65 13.58 -3.06
CA GLN A 54 0.48 13.99 -3.86
C GLN A 54 -0.22 12.78 -4.48
N ALA A 55 0.52 11.88 -5.13
CA ALA A 55 -0.02 10.66 -5.71
C ALA A 55 -0.66 9.75 -4.63
N THR A 56 0.01 9.58 -3.50
CA THR A 56 -0.52 8.80 -2.37
C THR A 56 -1.84 9.39 -1.87
N GLY A 57 -1.93 10.71 -1.73
CA GLY A 57 -3.17 11.39 -1.31
C GLY A 57 -4.33 11.15 -2.28
N VAL A 58 -4.07 11.16 -3.59
CA VAL A 58 -5.07 10.83 -4.62
C VAL A 58 -5.52 9.37 -4.49
N ILE A 59 -4.59 8.44 -4.35
CA ILE A 59 -4.90 7.01 -4.17
C ILE A 59 -5.76 6.78 -2.92
N MET A 60 -5.42 7.41 -1.80
CA MET A 60 -6.19 7.32 -0.56
C MET A 60 -7.62 7.85 -0.73
N ALA A 61 -7.77 8.99 -1.42
CA ALA A 61 -9.07 9.59 -1.68
C ALA A 61 -9.95 8.70 -2.57
N GLU A 62 -9.40 8.14 -3.64
CA GLU A 62 -10.13 7.25 -4.53
C GLU A 62 -10.47 5.90 -3.87
N ALA A 63 -9.58 5.35 -3.05
CA ALA A 63 -9.86 4.17 -2.24
C ALA A 63 -11.08 4.38 -1.34
N ARG A 64 -11.13 5.49 -0.62
CA ARG A 64 -12.27 5.84 0.26
C ARG A 64 -13.55 6.08 -0.52
N ARG A 65 -13.49 6.74 -1.68
CA ARG A 65 -14.66 6.94 -2.56
C ARG A 65 -15.20 5.61 -3.08
N GLY A 66 -14.31 4.66 -3.40
CA GLY A 66 -14.67 3.31 -3.82
C GLY A 66 -15.16 2.40 -2.68
N GLY A 67 -15.20 2.89 -1.44
CA GLY A 67 -15.68 2.16 -0.27
C GLY A 67 -14.62 1.32 0.45
N ALA A 68 -13.37 1.33 -0.03
CA ALA A 68 -12.27 0.63 0.62
C ALA A 68 -11.72 1.41 1.83
N ASP A 69 -11.30 0.71 2.86
CA ASP A 69 -10.48 1.29 3.93
C ASP A 69 -9.04 1.49 3.45
N VAL A 70 -8.28 2.36 4.13
CA VAL A 70 -6.86 2.59 3.85
C VAL A 70 -6.02 2.17 5.05
N ALA A 71 -5.00 1.37 4.80
CA ALA A 71 -4.00 0.97 5.80
C ALA A 71 -2.60 1.39 5.34
N GLU A 72 -1.82 2.00 6.23
CA GLU A 72 -0.46 2.46 5.94
C GLU A 72 0.55 1.72 6.81
N TYR A 73 1.65 1.30 6.18
CA TYR A 73 2.75 0.59 6.84
C TYR A 73 4.08 1.30 6.58
N SER A 74 4.92 1.41 7.61
CA SER A 74 6.29 1.89 7.41
C SER A 74 7.12 0.87 6.63
N PRO A 75 8.13 1.29 5.87
CA PRO A 75 9.05 0.36 5.19
C PRO A 75 9.67 -0.66 6.15
N ASN A 76 10.02 -0.21 7.36
CA ASN A 76 10.57 -1.10 8.38
C ASN A 76 9.57 -2.16 8.84
N THR A 77 8.31 -1.78 9.02
CA THR A 77 7.24 -2.73 9.39
C THR A 77 7.03 -3.77 8.29
N VAL A 78 7.03 -3.36 7.02
CA VAL A 78 6.90 -4.28 5.89
C VAL A 78 8.05 -5.28 5.86
N LYS A 79 9.29 -4.80 5.97
CA LYS A 79 10.48 -5.65 5.99
C LYS A 79 10.48 -6.63 7.17
N GLN A 80 10.19 -6.15 8.36
CA GLN A 80 10.12 -6.99 9.56
C GLN A 80 9.05 -8.07 9.43
N THR A 81 7.89 -7.73 8.88
CA THR A 81 6.78 -8.68 8.73
C THR A 81 7.07 -9.74 7.67
N VAL A 82 7.59 -9.32 6.51
CA VAL A 82 7.77 -10.21 5.34
C VAL A 82 9.08 -11.00 5.42
N ALA A 83 10.17 -10.36 5.81
CA ALA A 83 11.50 -10.97 5.82
C ALA A 83 12.00 -11.35 7.25
N GLY A 84 11.28 -10.94 8.29
CA GLY A 84 11.72 -11.15 9.68
C GLY A 84 12.86 -10.23 10.10
N ASP A 85 13.26 -9.28 9.26
CA ASP A 85 14.38 -8.36 9.48
C ASP A 85 14.06 -6.99 8.89
N GLY A 86 13.99 -5.97 9.75
CA GLY A 86 13.74 -4.58 9.32
C GLY A 86 14.86 -3.97 8.46
N ALA A 87 16.05 -4.58 8.45
CA ALA A 87 17.19 -4.20 7.63
C ALA A 87 17.25 -4.93 6.27
N ALA A 88 16.27 -5.79 5.97
CA ALA A 88 16.25 -6.58 4.73
C ALA A 88 16.41 -5.68 3.50
N ASP A 89 17.26 -6.11 2.55
CA ASP A 89 17.43 -5.46 1.27
C ASP A 89 16.33 -5.88 0.26
N LYS A 90 16.29 -5.20 -0.89
CA LYS A 90 15.29 -5.49 -1.94
C LYS A 90 15.36 -6.92 -2.46
N SER A 91 16.55 -7.49 -2.58
CA SER A 91 16.74 -8.87 -3.05
C SER A 91 16.21 -9.88 -2.03
N GLN A 92 16.45 -9.63 -0.74
CA GLN A 92 15.91 -10.45 0.34
C GLN A 92 14.38 -10.36 0.37
N MET A 93 13.82 -9.15 0.25
CA MET A 93 12.37 -8.94 0.18
C MET A 93 11.74 -9.68 -1.00
N GLU A 94 12.29 -9.56 -2.21
CA GLU A 94 11.78 -10.28 -3.38
C GLU A 94 11.81 -11.79 -3.20
N ARG A 95 12.91 -12.34 -2.68
CA ARG A 95 13.03 -13.78 -2.40
C ARG A 95 11.98 -14.26 -1.40
N MET A 96 11.74 -13.50 -0.33
CA MET A 96 10.73 -13.85 0.67
C MET A 96 9.31 -13.78 0.11
N VAL A 97 8.98 -12.72 -0.64
CA VAL A 97 7.68 -12.60 -1.31
C VAL A 97 7.44 -13.78 -2.26
N ARG A 98 8.44 -14.12 -3.08
CA ARG A 98 8.35 -15.26 -3.99
C ARG A 98 8.15 -16.59 -3.24
N SER A 99 8.89 -16.80 -2.17
CA SER A 99 8.79 -18.00 -1.33
C SER A 99 7.39 -18.12 -0.71
N LEU A 100 6.87 -17.03 -0.14
CA LEU A 100 5.55 -17.00 0.50
C LEU A 100 4.41 -17.27 -0.50
N LEU A 101 4.53 -16.75 -1.73
CA LEU A 101 3.53 -16.91 -2.78
C LEU A 101 3.81 -18.10 -3.70
N LYS A 102 4.88 -18.87 -3.48
CA LYS A 102 5.30 -20.00 -4.33
C LYS A 102 5.47 -19.59 -5.80
N ILE A 103 6.10 -18.44 -6.02
CA ILE A 103 6.38 -17.92 -7.37
C ILE A 103 7.80 -18.28 -7.78
N ASP A 104 7.97 -19.07 -8.83
CA ASP A 104 9.29 -19.56 -9.28
C ASP A 104 10.06 -18.53 -10.11
N ARG A 105 9.37 -17.57 -10.72
CA ARG A 105 9.97 -16.53 -11.58
C ARG A 105 10.15 -15.21 -10.83
N PRO A 106 11.13 -14.37 -11.22
CA PRO A 106 11.28 -13.01 -10.68
C PRO A 106 10.01 -12.17 -10.87
N ILE A 107 9.68 -11.37 -9.86
CA ILE A 107 8.56 -10.42 -9.93
C ILE A 107 9.04 -9.18 -10.69
N ARG A 108 8.34 -8.83 -11.76
CA ARG A 108 8.65 -7.67 -12.58
C ARG A 108 7.40 -6.83 -12.81
N PRO A 109 7.51 -5.48 -12.82
CA PRO A 109 8.70 -4.70 -12.42
C PRO A 109 9.02 -4.84 -10.92
N VAL A 110 10.19 -4.37 -10.49
CA VAL A 110 10.67 -4.51 -9.09
C VAL A 110 9.69 -3.87 -8.10
N ASP A 111 9.12 -2.72 -8.44
CA ASP A 111 8.14 -2.01 -7.60
C ASP A 111 6.86 -2.85 -7.34
N ALA A 112 6.55 -3.79 -8.22
CA ALA A 112 5.45 -4.72 -8.01
C ALA A 112 5.74 -5.70 -6.85
N ALA A 113 7.00 -6.07 -6.63
CA ALA A 113 7.38 -6.89 -5.47
C ALA A 113 7.21 -6.11 -4.15
N ASP A 114 7.55 -4.82 -4.15
CA ASP A 114 7.37 -3.94 -3.00
C ASP A 114 5.86 -3.83 -2.65
N ALA A 115 4.99 -3.60 -3.65
CA ALA A 115 3.54 -3.55 -3.45
C ALA A 115 2.97 -4.87 -2.90
N VAL A 116 3.44 -6.01 -3.38
CA VAL A 116 3.04 -7.32 -2.85
C VAL A 116 3.52 -7.49 -1.41
N GLY A 117 4.72 -7.02 -1.08
CA GLY A 117 5.24 -7.01 0.29
C GLY A 117 4.33 -6.24 1.24
N VAL A 118 3.84 -5.07 0.83
CA VAL A 118 2.87 -4.26 1.60
C VAL A 118 1.56 -5.02 1.79
N ALA A 119 1.04 -5.66 0.75
CA ALA A 119 -0.18 -6.47 0.83
C ALA A 119 -0.02 -7.66 1.80
N LEU A 120 1.09 -8.39 1.76
CA LEU A 120 1.40 -9.47 2.69
C LEU A 120 1.53 -8.97 4.13
N CYS A 121 2.16 -7.81 4.31
CA CYS A 121 2.25 -7.15 5.61
C CYS A 121 0.84 -6.85 6.16
N HIS A 122 -0.06 -6.30 5.33
CA HIS A 122 -1.43 -6.05 5.73
C HIS A 122 -2.16 -7.34 6.12
N LEU A 123 -2.08 -8.39 5.33
CA LEU A 123 -2.72 -9.67 5.62
C LEU A 123 -2.25 -10.28 6.94
N ALA A 124 -0.99 -10.10 7.29
CA ALA A 124 -0.46 -10.56 8.57
C ALA A 124 -1.01 -9.75 9.77
N HIS A 125 -1.33 -8.46 9.59
CA HIS A 125 -1.83 -7.58 10.65
C HIS A 125 -3.37 -7.49 10.70
N ALA A 126 -4.08 -7.82 9.62
CA ALA A 126 -5.53 -7.69 9.51
C ALA A 126 -6.33 -8.39 10.63
N PRO A 127 -5.99 -9.62 11.05
CA PRO A 127 -6.70 -10.29 12.15
C PRO A 127 -6.66 -9.51 13.47
N MET A 128 -5.51 -8.88 13.76
CA MET A 128 -5.34 -8.07 14.98
C MET A 128 -6.10 -6.75 14.88
N ALA A 129 -6.05 -6.08 13.74
CA ALA A 129 -6.80 -4.84 13.50
C ALA A 129 -8.31 -5.04 13.64
N GLY A 130 -8.84 -6.15 13.12
CA GLY A 130 -10.25 -6.52 13.26
C GLY A 130 -10.64 -6.76 14.72
N ARG A 131 -9.79 -7.42 15.50
CA ARG A 131 -10.00 -7.67 16.94
C ARG A 131 -9.98 -6.37 17.75
N VAL A 132 -9.06 -5.47 17.47
CA VAL A 132 -8.99 -4.15 18.13
C VAL A 132 -10.21 -3.31 17.79
N ARG A 133 -10.64 -3.27 16.52
CA ARG A 133 -11.86 -2.55 16.11
C ARG A 133 -13.10 -3.10 16.80
N ALA A 134 -13.27 -4.41 16.87
CA ALA A 134 -14.38 -5.06 17.56
C ALA A 134 -14.37 -4.76 19.07
N ALA A 135 -13.21 -4.77 19.72
CA ALA A 135 -13.07 -4.43 21.13
C ALA A 135 -13.44 -2.97 21.42
N LEU A 136 -13.06 -2.04 20.55
CA LEU A 136 -13.36 -0.62 20.67
C LEU A 136 -14.85 -0.31 20.41
N SER A 137 -15.52 -1.07 19.52
CA SER A 137 -16.94 -0.91 19.24
C SER A 137 -17.84 -1.50 20.35
N ASN A 138 -17.33 -2.46 21.13
CA ASN A 138 -18.01 -3.10 22.25
C ASN A 138 -17.63 -2.48 23.62
N GLY A 139 -16.99 -1.32 23.63
CA GLY A 139 -16.71 -0.58 24.87
C GLY A 139 -18.01 -0.24 25.62
N PRO A 140 -17.98 -0.16 26.97
CA PRO A 140 -19.19 -0.01 27.77
C PRO A 140 -19.91 1.27 27.35
N GLY A 141 -21.19 1.10 27.02
CA GLY A 141 -22.10 2.21 26.73
C GLY A 141 -22.02 3.22 27.87
N ARG A 142 -21.89 4.49 27.52
CA ARG A 142 -22.09 5.58 28.46
C ARG A 142 -23.58 5.57 28.79
N ASP A 143 -23.94 4.87 29.85
CA ASP A 143 -25.19 5.13 30.58
C ASP A 143 -25.03 6.49 31.25
N SER A 144 -25.86 7.40 30.83
CA SER A 144 -26.13 8.68 31.51
C SER A 144 -27.58 8.74 31.83
#